data_6b9a1d442a670409692e82e919273c2f
#
_entry.id   6b9a1d442a670409692e82e919273c2f
#
_cell.length_a   1.000
_cell.length_b   1.000
_cell.length_c   1.000
_cell.angle_alpha   90.00
_cell.angle_beta   90.00
_cell.angle_gamma   90.00
#
_symmetry.space_group_name_H-M   'P 1'
#
loop_
_entity.id
_entity.type
_entity.pdbx_description
1 polymer ?
#
loop_
_entity_poly.entity_id
_entity_poly.type
_entity_poly.pdbx_seq_one_letter_code
_entity_poly.pdbx_strand_id
1 'polypeptide(L)'
;MIFCALSHIYGQATKIKGFVIDKDTEAAVDGVIIQVKDKAGKNLAYTFSDDNGSFSIDFDASCSASVIVFHLMGYAEKRIRISDIKSPVRVYLESQHTQLDDVIVTAPDIEQRSDTLVYYLSHYAKESDRNIADVLKRLPGIKVEESGEIKYNGEPINKFYIDGADFADGGYGLATENILPSDVASVEVMENHQPIQALQGLEFSQQAGINIKLREQARHRWIAILDGGIGLSPVLYNASAFAMRISGKWQNMETVRINNTGWNPQSQSHKHTVSKLFSSDYIEYLWPDYTNLDTSSAPLPENRTRDNFSVLANSSNSWHLDKGKDVRFNLNYGSDRLDNLSGYETDYLDEYIPRFIETNSLKSYSHWLNGQGTVALNTPAMYLTDNLYIDAHWQDFSSAVGGTLSLSQKAYIPEFNFTNDLQMVKRVSGNLLSVSSRNRYYY
;
A
#
# COMPACT_ATOMS: atom_id res chain seq x y z
N MET A 1 74.22 -53.89 -21.49
CA MET A 1 74.03 -53.48 -20.10
C MET A 1 74.19 -51.94 -20.06
N ILE A 2 73.06 -51.22 -20.12
CA ILE A 2 73.06 -49.76 -20.09
C ILE A 2 72.59 -49.36 -18.72
N PHE A 3 73.49 -48.80 -17.93
CA PHE A 3 73.21 -48.23 -16.62
C PHE A 3 72.55 -46.86 -16.78
N CYS A 4 71.24 -46.78 -16.47
CA CYS A 4 70.54 -45.53 -16.43
C CYS A 4 70.74 -44.91 -15.05
N ALA A 5 71.56 -43.87 -14.96
CA ALA A 5 71.75 -43.08 -13.71
C ALA A 5 70.55 -42.16 -13.53
N LEU A 6 69.68 -42.45 -12.55
CA LEU A 6 68.66 -41.57 -12.07
C LEU A 6 69.34 -40.45 -11.22
N SER A 7 69.56 -39.27 -11.81
CA SER A 7 69.91 -38.07 -11.08
C SER A 7 68.65 -37.50 -10.39
N HIS A 8 68.61 -37.64 -9.07
CA HIS A 8 67.64 -36.94 -8.24
C HIS A 8 67.97 -35.45 -8.28
N ILE A 9 67.12 -34.68 -8.94
CA ILE A 9 67.18 -33.22 -8.87
C ILE A 9 66.53 -32.84 -7.52
N TYR A 10 67.40 -32.58 -6.55
CA TYR A 10 66.95 -31.91 -5.30
C TYR A 10 66.65 -30.44 -5.63
N GLY A 11 65.39 -30.05 -5.59
CA GLY A 11 65.01 -28.62 -5.67
C GLY A 11 65.71 -27.89 -4.50
N GLN A 12 66.46 -26.82 -4.83
CA GLN A 12 67.06 -25.96 -3.81
C GLN A 12 65.94 -25.17 -3.10
N ALA A 13 65.66 -25.50 -1.83
CA ALA A 13 64.73 -24.71 -1.02
C ALA A 13 65.37 -23.32 -0.75
N THR A 14 64.69 -22.27 -1.15
CA THR A 14 65.08 -20.89 -0.83
C THR A 14 64.46 -20.50 0.49
N LYS A 15 65.31 -20.05 1.43
CA LYS A 15 64.89 -19.60 2.76
C LYS A 15 65.05 -18.10 2.89
N ILE A 16 63.97 -17.38 3.19
CA ILE A 16 64.01 -15.95 3.48
C ILE A 16 63.69 -15.76 4.96
N LYS A 17 64.55 -15.01 5.65
CA LYS A 17 64.37 -14.60 7.04
C LYS A 17 64.31 -13.08 7.10
N GLY A 18 63.59 -12.55 8.08
CA GLY A 18 63.52 -11.12 8.29
C GLY A 18 62.73 -10.71 9.53
N PHE A 19 62.51 -9.41 9.61
CA PHE A 19 61.77 -8.78 10.70
C PHE A 19 60.73 -7.84 10.10
N VAL A 20 59.53 -7.84 10.66
CA VAL A 20 58.47 -6.90 10.35
C VAL A 20 58.39 -5.86 11.45
N ILE A 21 58.41 -4.60 11.09
CA ILE A 21 58.56 -3.45 11.99
C ILE A 21 57.49 -2.43 11.58
N ASP A 22 56.83 -1.84 12.58
CA ASP A 22 55.96 -0.69 12.38
C ASP A 22 56.81 0.53 11.96
N LYS A 23 56.42 1.21 10.92
CA LYS A 23 57.22 2.31 10.36
C LYS A 23 57.23 3.55 11.26
N ASP A 24 56.15 3.80 12.01
CA ASP A 24 55.96 5.01 12.79
C ASP A 24 56.47 4.85 14.20
N THR A 25 56.30 3.66 14.80
CA THR A 25 56.66 3.36 16.19
C THR A 25 57.98 2.63 16.33
N GLU A 26 58.56 2.13 15.22
CA GLU A 26 59.75 1.24 15.18
C GLU A 26 59.60 -0.04 16.02
N ALA A 27 58.38 -0.37 16.42
CA ALA A 27 58.10 -1.58 17.20
C ALA A 27 58.02 -2.82 16.30
N ALA A 28 58.33 -3.99 16.87
CA ALA A 28 58.10 -5.27 16.20
C ALA A 28 56.59 -5.51 16.00
N VAL A 29 56.22 -6.04 14.85
CA VAL A 29 54.82 -6.34 14.53
C VAL A 29 54.59 -7.84 14.47
N ASP A 30 53.79 -8.34 15.41
CA ASP A 30 53.41 -9.75 15.57
C ASP A 30 52.21 -10.08 14.63
N GLY A 31 52.07 -11.35 14.28
CA GLY A 31 50.88 -11.88 13.58
C GLY A 31 50.75 -11.46 12.13
N VAL A 32 51.78 -10.84 11.51
CA VAL A 32 51.76 -10.46 10.10
C VAL A 32 51.73 -11.72 9.23
N ILE A 33 50.77 -11.83 8.33
CA ILE A 33 50.71 -12.91 7.34
C ILE A 33 51.69 -12.59 6.22
N ILE A 34 52.67 -13.48 6.02
CA ILE A 34 53.68 -13.39 4.99
C ILE A 34 53.45 -14.49 3.97
N GLN A 35 53.19 -14.12 2.73
CA GLN A 35 52.86 -15.03 1.63
C GLN A 35 53.84 -14.88 0.47
N VAL A 36 54.33 -15.99 -0.03
CA VAL A 36 55.07 -16.03 -1.32
C VAL A 36 54.11 -16.38 -2.44
N LYS A 37 54.02 -15.53 -3.45
CA LYS A 37 53.12 -15.71 -4.62
C LYS A 37 53.91 -15.83 -5.91
N ASP A 38 53.39 -16.60 -6.85
CA ASP A 38 53.86 -16.65 -8.22
C ASP A 38 53.39 -15.44 -9.06
N LYS A 39 53.79 -15.39 -10.35
CA LYS A 39 53.38 -14.34 -11.27
C LYS A 39 51.86 -14.34 -11.55
N ALA A 40 51.20 -15.46 -11.33
CA ALA A 40 49.74 -15.60 -11.51
C ALA A 40 48.97 -15.27 -10.23
N GLY A 41 49.64 -14.92 -9.11
CA GLY A 41 49.05 -14.60 -7.80
C GLY A 41 48.71 -15.79 -6.95
N LYS A 42 49.11 -17.02 -7.30
CA LYS A 42 48.92 -18.24 -6.54
C LYS A 42 49.86 -18.29 -5.35
N ASN A 43 49.38 -18.63 -4.17
CA ASN A 43 50.20 -18.82 -2.98
C ASN A 43 51.05 -20.08 -3.11
N LEU A 44 52.36 -19.92 -2.93
CA LEU A 44 53.37 -21.01 -2.94
C LEU A 44 53.76 -21.43 -1.51
N ALA A 45 53.87 -20.47 -0.61
CA ALA A 45 54.17 -20.67 0.81
C ALA A 45 53.63 -19.53 1.67
N TYR A 46 53.42 -19.75 2.96
CA TYR A 46 53.05 -18.72 3.92
C TYR A 46 53.67 -18.98 5.29
N THR A 47 53.79 -17.93 6.08
CA THR A 47 54.22 -17.96 7.49
C THR A 47 53.65 -16.73 8.20
N PHE A 48 53.89 -16.65 9.52
CA PHE A 48 53.50 -15.49 10.34
C PHE A 48 54.76 -14.91 11.02
N SER A 49 54.73 -13.62 11.35
CA SER A 49 55.70 -13.03 12.24
C SER A 49 55.41 -13.42 13.70
N ASP A 50 56.47 -13.59 14.51
CA ASP A 50 56.38 -13.85 15.95
C ASP A 50 56.34 -12.55 16.78
N ASP A 51 56.27 -12.67 18.12
CA ASP A 51 56.20 -11.56 19.08
C ASP A 51 57.38 -10.56 18.94
N ASN A 52 58.51 -10.96 18.33
CA ASN A 52 59.64 -10.10 18.03
C ASN A 52 59.62 -9.57 16.58
N GLY A 53 58.50 -9.76 15.87
CA GLY A 53 58.38 -9.44 14.47
C GLY A 53 59.21 -10.33 13.55
N SER A 54 59.86 -11.39 14.05
CA SER A 54 60.74 -12.25 13.27
C SER A 54 59.92 -13.25 12.43
N PHE A 55 60.35 -13.51 11.20
CA PHE A 55 59.76 -14.54 10.36
C PHE A 55 60.79 -15.35 9.61
N SER A 56 60.42 -16.56 9.21
CA SER A 56 61.18 -17.44 8.33
C SER A 56 60.23 -18.16 7.40
N ILE A 57 60.46 -18.05 6.09
CA ILE A 57 59.67 -18.70 5.08
C ILE A 57 60.54 -19.50 4.11
N ASP A 58 60.19 -20.76 3.91
CA ASP A 58 60.88 -21.67 2.99
C ASP A 58 59.96 -21.97 1.79
N PHE A 59 60.51 -21.88 0.59
CA PHE A 59 59.79 -22.23 -0.62
C PHE A 59 60.75 -22.83 -1.68
N ASP A 60 60.20 -23.57 -2.63
CA ASP A 60 60.99 -24.21 -3.68
C ASP A 60 61.45 -23.18 -4.72
N ALA A 61 62.75 -23.06 -4.92
CA ALA A 61 63.35 -22.17 -5.91
C ALA A 61 62.99 -22.52 -7.39
N SER A 62 62.58 -23.76 -7.62
CA SER A 62 62.10 -24.20 -8.94
C SER A 62 60.72 -23.63 -9.31
N CYS A 63 59.95 -23.19 -8.33
CA CYS A 63 58.68 -22.52 -8.50
C CYS A 63 58.92 -21.08 -8.98
N SER A 64 58.06 -20.59 -9.89
CA SER A 64 58.11 -19.23 -10.45
C SER A 64 57.73 -18.15 -9.42
N ALA A 65 58.27 -18.27 -8.19
CA ALA A 65 58.03 -17.32 -7.11
C ALA A 65 58.42 -15.90 -7.53
N SER A 66 57.54 -14.94 -7.38
CA SER A 66 57.65 -13.59 -7.93
C SER A 66 57.63 -12.50 -6.87
N VAL A 67 56.75 -12.61 -5.89
CA VAL A 67 56.48 -11.58 -4.89
C VAL A 67 56.26 -12.18 -3.52
N ILE A 68 56.75 -11.52 -2.48
CA ILE A 68 56.34 -11.76 -1.10
C ILE A 68 55.42 -10.65 -0.67
N VAL A 69 54.30 -11.03 -0.03
CA VAL A 69 53.24 -10.12 0.39
C VAL A 69 53.15 -10.18 1.92
N PHE A 70 53.10 -9.02 2.54
CA PHE A 70 52.93 -8.85 3.99
C PHE A 70 51.58 -8.21 4.22
N HIS A 71 50.75 -8.85 5.00
CA HIS A 71 49.36 -8.42 5.28
C HIS A 71 49.06 -8.57 6.77
N LEU A 72 48.51 -7.48 7.34
CA LEU A 72 47.95 -7.48 8.71
C LEU A 72 46.82 -6.45 8.75
N MET A 73 45.73 -6.79 9.46
CA MET A 73 44.63 -5.85 9.64
C MET A 73 45.12 -4.60 10.37
N GLY A 74 44.78 -3.41 9.89
CA GLY A 74 45.24 -2.13 10.40
C GLY A 74 46.54 -1.63 9.80
N TYR A 75 47.14 -2.36 8.86
CA TYR A 75 48.35 -1.95 8.13
C TYR A 75 48.13 -2.02 6.62
N ALA A 76 48.79 -1.15 5.88
CA ALA A 76 48.81 -1.19 4.42
C ALA A 76 49.57 -2.44 3.93
N GLU A 77 48.97 -3.16 2.96
CA GLU A 77 49.59 -4.33 2.36
C GLU A 77 50.94 -3.96 1.71
N LYS A 78 52.01 -4.66 2.04
CA LYS A 78 53.32 -4.45 1.46
C LYS A 78 53.70 -5.60 0.55
N ARG A 79 54.12 -5.28 -0.66
CA ARG A 79 54.58 -6.25 -1.67
C ARG A 79 56.06 -5.99 -2.01
N ILE A 80 56.92 -7.01 -2.00
CA ILE A 80 58.33 -6.92 -2.32
C ILE A 80 58.63 -8.00 -3.35
N ARG A 81 59.32 -7.65 -4.44
CA ARG A 81 59.80 -8.68 -5.39
C ARG A 81 60.89 -9.53 -4.75
N ILE A 82 60.85 -10.83 -4.98
CA ILE A 82 61.83 -11.76 -4.40
C ILE A 82 63.22 -11.46 -4.89
N SER A 83 63.38 -10.96 -6.11
CA SER A 83 64.66 -10.50 -6.66
C SER A 83 65.32 -9.37 -5.86
N ASP A 84 64.54 -8.59 -5.14
CA ASP A 84 64.98 -7.37 -4.46
C ASP A 84 65.28 -7.65 -2.98
N ILE A 85 65.06 -8.90 -2.49
CA ILE A 85 65.19 -9.29 -1.10
C ILE A 85 66.59 -9.81 -0.83
N LYS A 86 67.25 -9.18 0.15
CA LYS A 86 68.49 -9.69 0.75
C LYS A 86 68.16 -10.19 2.16
N SER A 87 68.33 -11.49 2.39
CA SER A 87 68.06 -12.11 3.70
C SER A 87 69.24 -11.88 4.68
N PRO A 88 69.01 -11.43 5.93
CA PRO A 88 67.73 -11.10 6.56
C PRO A 88 67.19 -9.74 6.09
N VAL A 89 65.86 -9.67 5.81
CA VAL A 89 65.18 -8.45 5.38
C VAL A 89 64.45 -7.75 6.53
N ARG A 90 64.47 -6.42 6.53
CA ARG A 90 63.60 -5.63 7.42
C ARG A 90 62.50 -5.01 6.60
N VAL A 91 61.28 -5.28 6.99
CA VAL A 91 60.06 -4.82 6.33
C VAL A 91 59.32 -3.85 7.23
N TYR A 92 59.16 -2.61 6.79
CA TYR A 92 58.41 -1.59 7.50
C TYR A 92 56.99 -1.56 6.96
N LEU A 93 56.00 -1.79 7.84
CA LEU A 93 54.56 -1.65 7.53
C LEU A 93 54.08 -0.27 7.96
N GLU A 94 53.22 0.34 7.14
CA GLU A 94 52.59 1.62 7.46
C GLU A 94 51.20 1.35 8.07
N SER A 95 50.95 1.94 9.22
CA SER A 95 49.63 1.89 9.86
C SER A 95 48.58 2.53 8.94
N GLN A 96 47.52 1.81 8.70
CA GLN A 96 46.39 2.28 7.88
C GLN A 96 45.11 2.23 8.68
N HIS A 97 44.59 3.38 9.07
CA HIS A 97 43.24 3.45 9.64
C HIS A 97 42.23 3.15 8.53
N THR A 98 41.63 1.96 8.55
CA THR A 98 40.47 1.66 7.75
C THR A 98 39.30 2.39 8.38
N GLN A 99 38.89 3.53 7.80
CA GLN A 99 37.62 4.15 8.14
C GLN A 99 36.57 3.19 7.64
N LEU A 100 35.83 2.55 8.56
CA LEU A 100 34.67 1.77 8.22
C LEU A 100 33.65 2.78 7.66
N ASP A 101 33.15 2.51 6.49
CA ASP A 101 31.99 3.24 5.97
C ASP A 101 30.87 3.12 6.99
N ASP A 102 30.17 4.22 7.23
CA ASP A 102 29.00 4.22 8.10
C ASP A 102 28.07 3.10 7.65
N VAL A 103 27.74 2.20 8.57
CA VAL A 103 26.70 1.20 8.34
C VAL A 103 25.39 1.99 8.31
N ILE A 104 24.97 2.40 7.12
CA ILE A 104 23.63 2.93 6.89
C ILE A 104 22.69 1.76 7.15
N VAL A 105 22.11 1.71 8.34
CA VAL A 105 20.99 0.82 8.65
C VAL A 105 19.79 1.39 7.87
N THR A 106 19.61 0.93 6.65
CA THR A 106 18.36 1.16 5.92
C THR A 106 17.27 0.45 6.71
N ALA A 107 16.27 1.19 7.16
CA ALA A 107 15.09 0.56 7.74
C ALA A 107 14.55 -0.48 6.74
N PRO A 108 14.13 -1.67 7.19
CA PRO A 108 13.58 -2.68 6.30
C PRO A 108 12.35 -2.10 5.58
N ASP A 109 12.16 -2.47 4.31
CA ASP A 109 11.01 -2.04 3.52
C ASP A 109 9.68 -2.41 4.20
N ILE A 110 9.69 -3.56 4.88
CA ILE A 110 8.57 -4.10 5.67
C ILE A 110 9.10 -4.52 7.02
N GLU A 111 8.46 -4.05 8.08
CA GLU A 111 8.72 -4.47 9.46
C GLU A 111 7.52 -5.24 9.98
N GLN A 112 7.76 -6.42 10.53
CA GLN A 112 6.70 -7.19 11.20
C GLN A 112 6.74 -6.92 12.71
N ARG A 113 5.63 -6.44 13.25
CA ARG A 113 5.40 -6.21 14.68
C ARG A 113 4.24 -7.05 15.16
N SER A 114 4.52 -8.23 15.72
CA SER A 114 3.49 -9.21 16.11
C SER A 114 2.63 -9.61 14.89
N ASP A 115 1.36 -9.25 14.88
CA ASP A 115 0.37 -9.48 13.83
C ASP A 115 0.19 -8.27 12.88
N THR A 116 1.08 -7.29 12.95
CA THR A 116 1.02 -6.08 12.14
C THR A 116 2.25 -5.98 11.24
N LEU A 117 2.01 -5.82 9.94
CA LEU A 117 3.02 -5.49 8.94
C LEU A 117 3.06 -3.99 8.73
N VAL A 118 4.23 -3.40 8.88
CA VAL A 118 4.47 -1.97 8.69
C VAL A 118 5.23 -1.74 7.39
N TYR A 119 4.60 -1.08 6.44
CA TYR A 119 5.20 -0.68 5.16
C TYR A 119 5.64 0.78 5.24
N TYR A 120 6.93 1.05 5.14
CA TYR A 120 7.45 2.42 5.14
C TYR A 120 7.36 3.03 3.75
N LEU A 121 6.61 4.12 3.61
CA LEU A 121 6.31 4.72 2.30
C LEU A 121 7.54 5.23 1.56
N SER A 122 8.62 5.57 2.25
CA SER A 122 9.87 6.01 1.63
C SER A 122 10.42 5.03 0.59
N HIS A 123 10.08 3.75 0.70
CA HIS A 123 10.54 2.69 -0.22
C HIS A 123 9.55 2.40 -1.36
N TYR A 124 8.27 2.76 -1.20
CA TYR A 124 7.20 2.41 -2.15
C TYR A 124 6.66 3.60 -2.94
N ALA A 125 6.73 4.81 -2.38
CA ALA A 125 6.24 6.02 -3.03
C ALA A 125 7.13 6.44 -4.20
N LYS A 126 6.51 6.84 -5.32
CA LYS A 126 7.15 7.36 -6.51
C LYS A 126 6.72 8.83 -6.71
N GLU A 127 7.54 9.62 -7.37
CA GLU A 127 7.20 11.01 -7.72
C GLU A 127 5.94 11.13 -8.59
N SER A 128 5.62 10.07 -9.33
CA SER A 128 4.42 10.01 -10.18
C SER A 128 3.13 9.76 -9.42
N ASP A 129 3.19 9.39 -8.12
CA ASP A 129 2.01 9.06 -7.34
C ASP A 129 1.25 10.32 -6.96
N ARG A 130 -0.02 10.34 -7.27
CA ARG A 130 -0.91 11.47 -6.97
C ARG A 130 -1.52 11.37 -5.58
N ASN A 131 -1.80 10.15 -5.13
CA ASN A 131 -2.49 9.88 -3.87
C ASN A 131 -2.02 8.56 -3.25
N ILE A 132 -2.48 8.29 -2.03
CA ILE A 132 -2.08 7.08 -1.31
C ILE A 132 -2.63 5.81 -1.96
N ALA A 133 -3.75 5.86 -2.68
CA ALA A 133 -4.29 4.69 -3.39
C ALA A 133 -3.30 4.18 -4.46
N ASP A 134 -2.57 5.07 -5.12
CA ASP A 134 -1.53 4.68 -6.09
C ASP A 134 -0.37 3.93 -5.44
N VAL A 135 -0.02 4.29 -4.21
CA VAL A 135 1.01 3.58 -3.42
C VAL A 135 0.48 2.24 -2.93
N LEU A 136 -0.74 2.20 -2.38
CA LEU A 136 -1.38 0.99 -1.86
C LEU A 136 -1.44 -0.13 -2.91
N LYS A 137 -1.70 0.19 -4.18
CA LYS A 137 -1.70 -0.78 -5.30
C LYS A 137 -0.37 -1.51 -5.49
N ARG A 138 0.74 -0.99 -4.96
CA ARG A 138 2.08 -1.57 -5.09
C ARG A 138 2.56 -2.30 -3.84
N LEU A 139 1.85 -2.15 -2.73
CA LEU A 139 2.22 -2.84 -1.50
C LEU A 139 1.93 -4.34 -1.62
N PRO A 140 2.87 -5.20 -1.24
CA PRO A 140 2.66 -6.64 -1.27
C PRO A 140 1.41 -7.07 -0.51
N GLY A 141 0.61 -7.95 -1.10
CA GLY A 141 -0.62 -8.46 -0.51
C GLY A 141 -1.83 -7.52 -0.59
N ILE A 142 -1.65 -6.26 -0.96
CA ILE A 142 -2.74 -5.29 -1.08
C ILE A 142 -3.20 -5.16 -2.53
N LYS A 143 -4.51 -5.20 -2.73
CA LYS A 143 -5.18 -4.91 -4.00
C LYS A 143 -6.21 -3.81 -3.79
N VAL A 144 -6.20 -2.79 -4.62
CA VAL A 144 -7.22 -1.73 -4.67
C VAL A 144 -8.01 -1.90 -5.95
N GLU A 145 -9.29 -2.22 -5.83
CA GLU A 145 -10.21 -2.39 -6.94
C GLU A 145 -10.60 -1.02 -7.55
N GLU A 146 -11.20 -1.02 -8.73
CA GLU A 146 -11.66 0.21 -9.38
C GLU A 146 -12.75 0.94 -8.58
N SER A 147 -13.53 0.21 -7.80
CA SER A 147 -14.52 0.76 -6.86
C SER A 147 -13.90 1.48 -5.65
N GLY A 148 -12.58 1.39 -5.45
CA GLY A 148 -11.87 1.86 -4.26
C GLY A 148 -11.84 0.82 -3.12
N GLU A 149 -12.46 -0.35 -3.28
CA GLU A 149 -12.38 -1.42 -2.29
C GLU A 149 -10.94 -1.92 -2.14
N ILE A 150 -10.49 -2.04 -0.90
CA ILE A 150 -9.16 -2.57 -0.59
C ILE A 150 -9.28 -3.99 -0.09
N LYS A 151 -8.48 -4.89 -0.68
CA LYS A 151 -8.34 -6.28 -0.29
C LYS A 151 -6.92 -6.57 0.18
N TYR A 152 -6.80 -7.42 1.18
CA TYR A 152 -5.53 -7.97 1.63
C TYR A 152 -5.54 -9.49 1.47
N ASN A 153 -4.55 -10.02 0.74
CA ASN A 153 -4.47 -11.46 0.38
C ASN A 153 -5.75 -12.02 -0.25
N GLY A 154 -6.47 -11.18 -1.01
CA GLY A 154 -7.71 -11.55 -1.70
C GLY A 154 -8.99 -11.30 -0.91
N GLU A 155 -8.93 -11.09 0.40
CA GLU A 155 -10.07 -10.80 1.26
C GLU A 155 -10.26 -9.30 1.49
N PRO A 156 -11.50 -8.78 1.49
CA PRO A 156 -11.78 -7.39 1.83
C PRO A 156 -11.30 -7.07 3.26
N ILE A 157 -10.75 -5.87 3.45
CA ILE A 157 -10.38 -5.40 4.78
C ILE A 157 -11.65 -5.13 5.62
N ASN A 158 -11.56 -5.36 6.94
CA ASN A 158 -12.69 -5.11 7.85
C ASN A 158 -12.73 -3.67 8.40
N LYS A 159 -11.58 -2.99 8.47
CA LYS A 159 -11.48 -1.60 8.94
C LYS A 159 -10.34 -0.85 8.25
N PHE A 160 -10.58 0.45 8.06
CA PHE A 160 -9.60 1.39 7.56
C PHE A 160 -9.46 2.55 8.55
N TYR A 161 -8.25 2.75 9.05
CA TYR A 161 -7.93 3.78 10.02
C TYR A 161 -7.00 4.83 9.44
N ILE A 162 -7.11 6.06 9.92
CA ILE A 162 -6.13 7.11 9.72
C ILE A 162 -5.67 7.57 11.11
N ASP A 163 -4.37 7.40 11.42
CA ASP A 163 -3.79 7.61 12.75
C ASP A 163 -4.54 6.89 13.88
N GLY A 164 -5.06 5.69 13.58
CA GLY A 164 -5.78 4.85 14.54
C GLY A 164 -7.27 5.18 14.69
N ALA A 165 -7.77 6.17 13.98
CA ALA A 165 -9.18 6.55 14.01
C ALA A 165 -9.95 5.95 12.83
N ASP A 166 -11.07 5.28 13.10
CA ASP A 166 -12.05 4.83 12.11
C ASP A 166 -12.87 6.04 11.64
N PHE A 167 -12.40 6.65 10.55
CA PHE A 167 -12.91 7.95 10.14
C PHE A 167 -14.12 7.88 9.21
N ALA A 168 -14.06 7.04 8.22
CA ALA A 168 -15.03 7.06 7.12
C ALA A 168 -16.06 5.94 7.18
N ASP A 169 -16.05 5.09 8.21
CA ASP A 169 -16.96 3.94 8.39
C ASP A 169 -17.20 3.15 7.07
N GLY A 170 -16.09 2.85 6.38
CA GLY A 170 -16.10 2.15 5.09
C GLY A 170 -16.07 3.04 3.84
N GLY A 171 -16.26 4.35 3.97
CA GLY A 171 -16.13 5.31 2.85
C GLY A 171 -14.68 5.77 2.61
N TYR A 172 -13.70 4.91 2.81
CA TYR A 172 -12.27 5.26 2.74
C TYR A 172 -11.74 5.54 1.33
N GLY A 173 -12.49 5.21 0.28
CA GLY A 173 -12.09 5.49 -1.10
C GLY A 173 -11.80 6.97 -1.32
N LEU A 174 -12.68 7.86 -0.85
CA LEU A 174 -12.46 9.32 -0.94
C LEU A 174 -11.19 9.76 -0.19
N ALA A 175 -10.91 9.19 0.98
CA ALA A 175 -9.70 9.52 1.73
C ALA A 175 -8.44 9.04 1.00
N THR A 176 -8.43 7.80 0.49
CA THR A 176 -7.28 7.23 -0.20
C THR A 176 -6.94 7.93 -1.51
N GLU A 177 -7.95 8.46 -2.21
CA GLU A 177 -7.77 9.24 -3.44
C GLU A 177 -7.24 10.66 -3.22
N ASN A 178 -7.31 11.17 -1.99
CA ASN A 178 -6.99 12.57 -1.70
C ASN A 178 -5.86 12.78 -0.66
N ILE A 179 -5.41 11.73 0.03
CA ILE A 179 -4.24 11.82 0.90
C ILE A 179 -2.97 11.77 0.05
N LEU A 180 -2.11 12.76 0.19
CA LEU A 180 -0.83 12.81 -0.52
C LEU A 180 0.16 11.78 0.07
N PRO A 181 0.92 11.05 -0.76
CA PRO A 181 1.95 10.13 -0.27
C PRO A 181 3.00 10.81 0.61
N SER A 182 3.31 12.09 0.33
CA SER A 182 4.22 12.91 1.14
C SER A 182 3.76 13.12 2.58
N ASP A 183 2.47 13.01 2.85
CA ASP A 183 1.88 13.20 4.18
C ASP A 183 1.85 11.91 5.01
N VAL A 184 2.11 10.76 4.38
CA VAL A 184 2.05 9.45 5.02
C VAL A 184 3.46 8.97 5.38
N ALA A 185 3.62 8.51 6.61
CA ALA A 185 4.87 7.91 7.10
C ALA A 185 4.92 6.41 6.78
N SER A 186 3.85 5.69 7.10
CA SER A 186 3.75 4.24 6.91
C SER A 186 2.30 3.79 6.75
N VAL A 187 2.15 2.60 6.20
CA VAL A 187 0.89 1.85 6.14
C VAL A 187 1.06 0.62 7.04
N GLU A 188 0.18 0.48 8.01
CA GLU A 188 0.14 -0.67 8.91
C GLU A 188 -0.99 -1.61 8.47
N VAL A 189 -0.68 -2.86 8.22
CA VAL A 189 -1.64 -3.92 7.94
C VAL A 189 -1.72 -4.81 9.17
N MET A 190 -2.83 -4.74 9.88
CA MET A 190 -3.11 -5.55 11.05
C MET A 190 -3.77 -6.85 10.59
N GLU A 191 -3.03 -7.94 10.58
CA GLU A 191 -3.55 -9.26 10.21
C GLU A 191 -4.48 -9.78 11.31
N ASN A 192 -5.50 -10.54 10.93
CA ASN A 192 -6.48 -11.08 11.87
C ASN A 192 -7.13 -10.01 12.77
N HIS A 193 -7.38 -8.85 12.20
CA HIS A 193 -7.83 -7.69 12.96
C HIS A 193 -9.23 -7.87 13.54
N GLN A 194 -9.31 -7.87 14.89
CA GLN A 194 -10.59 -7.84 15.62
C GLN A 194 -10.90 -6.39 16.05
N PRO A 195 -11.81 -5.69 15.35
CA PRO A 195 -12.10 -4.28 15.62
C PRO A 195 -12.83 -4.06 16.95
N ILE A 196 -13.50 -5.07 17.47
CA ILE A 196 -14.26 -4.99 18.73
C ILE A 196 -13.38 -5.44 19.89
N GLN A 197 -12.92 -4.50 20.72
CA GLN A 197 -12.03 -4.80 21.85
C GLN A 197 -12.61 -5.82 22.83
N ALA A 198 -13.93 -5.82 23.02
CA ALA A 198 -14.61 -6.78 23.90
C ALA A 198 -14.53 -8.22 23.37
N LEU A 199 -14.24 -8.45 22.09
CA LEU A 199 -14.09 -9.77 21.46
C LEU A 199 -12.63 -10.20 21.28
N GLN A 200 -11.67 -9.29 21.50
CA GLN A 200 -10.24 -9.62 21.35
C GLN A 200 -9.85 -10.78 22.28
N GLY A 201 -9.17 -11.77 21.68
CA GLY A 201 -8.78 -13.01 22.37
C GLY A 201 -9.91 -14.04 22.59
N LEU A 202 -11.14 -13.73 22.19
CA LEU A 202 -12.28 -14.65 22.26
C LEU A 202 -12.78 -15.06 20.88
N GLU A 203 -12.77 -14.13 19.94
CA GLU A 203 -13.22 -14.35 18.57
C GLU A 203 -12.14 -13.89 17.61
N PHE A 204 -11.75 -14.76 16.67
CA PHE A 204 -10.73 -14.48 15.70
C PHE A 204 -11.35 -13.96 14.39
N SER A 205 -10.81 -12.86 13.89
CA SER A 205 -11.11 -12.37 12.56
C SER A 205 -10.07 -12.92 11.57
N GLN A 206 -10.52 -13.30 10.38
CA GLN A 206 -9.62 -13.66 9.27
C GLN A 206 -9.32 -12.46 8.37
N GLN A 207 -9.99 -11.35 8.59
CA GLN A 207 -9.82 -10.13 7.80
C GLN A 207 -8.76 -9.22 8.41
N ALA A 208 -8.07 -8.49 7.55
CA ALA A 208 -7.11 -7.49 7.96
C ALA A 208 -7.77 -6.12 8.17
N GLY A 209 -7.17 -5.31 9.04
CA GLY A 209 -7.40 -3.87 9.12
C GLY A 209 -6.22 -3.11 8.55
N ILE A 210 -6.44 -1.95 7.95
CA ILE A 210 -5.39 -1.06 7.46
C ILE A 210 -5.40 0.23 8.27
N ASN A 211 -4.21 0.71 8.65
CA ASN A 211 -4.03 1.98 9.32
C ASN A 211 -2.97 2.83 8.60
N ILE A 212 -3.39 3.98 8.13
CA ILE A 212 -2.50 4.98 7.53
C ILE A 212 -1.93 5.85 8.63
N LYS A 213 -0.61 5.81 8.82
CA LYS A 213 0.10 6.69 9.76
C LYS A 213 0.55 7.95 9.06
N LEU A 214 0.06 9.07 9.51
CA LEU A 214 0.48 10.38 8.99
C LEU A 214 1.81 10.81 9.60
N ARG A 215 2.58 11.56 8.81
CA ARG A 215 3.77 12.26 9.32
C ARG A 215 3.34 13.34 10.30
N GLU A 216 4.19 13.66 11.28
CA GLU A 216 3.90 14.68 12.30
C GLU A 216 3.52 16.03 11.67
N GLN A 217 4.16 16.40 10.56
CA GLN A 217 3.90 17.63 9.82
C GLN A 217 2.50 17.67 9.18
N ALA A 218 1.90 16.50 8.87
CA ALA A 218 0.57 16.39 8.28
C ALA A 218 -0.55 16.43 9.32
N ARG A 219 -0.21 16.12 10.58
CA ARG A 219 -1.18 16.18 11.69
C ARG A 219 -1.55 17.62 12.02
N HIS A 220 -2.79 17.83 12.45
CA HIS A 220 -3.35 19.09 12.90
C HIS A 220 -3.42 20.22 11.86
N ARG A 221 -3.02 19.98 10.61
CA ARG A 221 -3.16 20.93 9.52
C ARG A 221 -4.35 20.61 8.62
N TRP A 222 -4.80 21.61 7.86
CA TRP A 222 -5.70 21.37 6.74
C TRP A 222 -4.90 20.89 5.53
N ILE A 223 -5.38 19.83 4.93
CA ILE A 223 -4.97 19.34 3.62
C ILE A 223 -6.09 19.73 2.66
N ALA A 224 -5.79 20.49 1.63
CA ALA A 224 -6.76 20.89 0.63
C ALA A 224 -6.22 20.65 -0.76
N ILE A 225 -7.06 20.07 -1.63
CA ILE A 225 -6.75 19.81 -3.03
C ILE A 225 -7.86 20.39 -3.88
N LEU A 226 -7.47 21.15 -4.87
CA LEU A 226 -8.37 21.63 -5.92
C LEU A 226 -7.89 21.01 -7.23
N ASP A 227 -8.78 20.34 -7.92
CA ASP A 227 -8.52 19.75 -9.22
C ASP A 227 -9.55 20.25 -10.22
N GLY A 228 -9.11 20.52 -11.45
CA GLY A 228 -10.00 21.00 -12.49
C GLY A 228 -9.49 20.70 -13.88
N GLY A 229 -10.38 20.31 -14.76
CA GLY A 229 -10.11 20.06 -16.17
C GLY A 229 -11.24 20.56 -17.06
N ILE A 230 -10.88 21.05 -18.23
CA ILE A 230 -11.83 21.44 -19.28
C ILE A 230 -11.41 20.85 -20.62
N GLY A 231 -12.39 20.34 -21.36
CA GLY A 231 -12.24 19.87 -22.73
C GLY A 231 -13.14 20.65 -23.68
N LEU A 232 -12.77 20.68 -24.94
CA LEU A 232 -13.52 21.38 -25.98
C LEU A 232 -13.99 20.39 -27.04
N SER A 233 -15.21 20.61 -27.52
CA SER A 233 -15.83 19.87 -28.61
C SER A 233 -16.08 18.36 -28.37
N PRO A 234 -17.06 17.99 -27.55
CA PRO A 234 -18.01 18.85 -26.80
C PRO A 234 -17.33 19.52 -25.59
N VAL A 235 -18.01 20.47 -24.97
CA VAL A 235 -17.50 21.11 -23.75
C VAL A 235 -17.65 20.12 -22.60
N LEU A 236 -16.50 19.58 -22.17
CA LEU A 236 -16.41 18.69 -21.03
C LEU A 236 -15.69 19.40 -19.87
N TYR A 237 -16.11 19.15 -18.66
CA TYR A 237 -15.46 19.68 -17.48
C TYR A 237 -15.53 18.71 -16.29
N ASN A 238 -14.50 18.76 -15.48
CA ASN A 238 -14.44 18.11 -14.20
C ASN A 238 -13.81 19.07 -13.21
N ALA A 239 -14.43 19.28 -12.07
CA ALA A 239 -13.89 20.11 -11.00
C ALA A 239 -14.13 19.40 -9.67
N SER A 240 -13.11 19.36 -8.82
CA SER A 240 -13.21 18.82 -7.48
C SER A 240 -12.50 19.70 -6.46
N ALA A 241 -13.09 19.77 -5.28
CA ALA A 241 -12.50 20.37 -4.10
C ALA A 241 -12.53 19.37 -2.97
N PHE A 242 -11.40 19.12 -2.37
CA PHE A 242 -11.24 18.26 -1.22
C PHE A 242 -10.58 19.05 -0.09
N ALA A 243 -11.06 18.90 1.14
CA ALA A 243 -10.42 19.43 2.32
C ALA A 243 -10.49 18.38 3.44
N MET A 244 -9.40 18.18 4.15
CA MET A 244 -9.32 17.25 5.26
C MET A 244 -8.50 17.84 6.40
N ARG A 245 -8.93 17.58 7.63
CA ARG A 245 -8.16 17.85 8.82
C ARG A 245 -8.21 16.67 9.77
N ILE A 246 -7.05 16.20 10.19
CA ILE A 246 -6.92 15.13 11.18
C ILE A 246 -6.26 15.71 12.41
N SER A 247 -6.97 15.66 13.54
CA SER A 247 -6.44 16.00 14.85
C SER A 247 -6.85 14.93 15.85
N GLY A 248 -6.17 14.82 16.99
CA GLY A 248 -6.41 13.75 17.95
C GLY A 248 -7.85 13.67 18.51
N LYS A 249 -8.61 14.78 18.49
CA LYS A 249 -9.98 14.85 19.03
C LYS A 249 -11.05 15.05 17.96
N TRP A 250 -10.69 15.64 16.84
CA TRP A 250 -11.65 15.93 15.77
C TRP A 250 -11.00 15.71 14.42
N GLN A 251 -11.70 14.97 13.60
CA GLN A 251 -11.34 14.69 12.21
C GLN A 251 -12.48 15.12 11.32
N ASN A 252 -12.13 15.72 10.21
CA ASN A 252 -13.10 16.26 9.25
C ASN A 252 -12.59 16.00 7.84
N MET A 253 -13.52 15.69 6.93
CA MET A 253 -13.26 15.54 5.50
C MET A 253 -14.46 16.04 4.72
N GLU A 254 -14.19 16.94 3.79
CA GLU A 254 -15.17 17.54 2.91
C GLU A 254 -14.76 17.30 1.46
N THR A 255 -15.70 16.93 0.64
CA THR A 255 -15.48 16.75 -0.80
C THR A 255 -16.65 17.32 -1.58
N VAL A 256 -16.33 18.09 -2.61
CA VAL A 256 -17.31 18.50 -3.62
C VAL A 256 -16.73 18.18 -4.98
N ARG A 257 -17.53 17.54 -5.84
CA ARG A 257 -17.14 17.20 -7.21
C ARG A 257 -18.27 17.48 -8.17
N ILE A 258 -17.93 18.06 -9.32
CA ILE A 258 -18.87 18.39 -10.40
C ILE A 258 -18.24 17.93 -11.70
N ASN A 259 -18.97 17.18 -12.52
CA ASN A 259 -18.47 16.74 -13.81
C ASN A 259 -19.56 16.45 -14.84
N ASN A 260 -19.16 16.47 -16.11
CA ASN A 260 -19.92 15.94 -17.25
C ASN A 260 -19.04 15.06 -18.16
N THR A 261 -18.07 14.35 -17.58
CA THR A 261 -17.05 13.57 -18.29
C THR A 261 -17.34 12.07 -18.32
N GLY A 262 -18.57 11.66 -18.01
CA GLY A 262 -18.95 10.25 -17.93
C GLY A 262 -18.60 9.57 -16.61
N TRP A 263 -18.03 10.28 -15.65
CA TRP A 263 -17.75 9.71 -14.34
C TRP A 263 -19.02 9.48 -13.52
N ASN A 264 -19.14 8.28 -12.95
CA ASN A 264 -20.30 7.88 -12.15
C ASN A 264 -20.09 8.23 -10.68
N PRO A 265 -20.82 9.19 -10.10
CA PRO A 265 -20.64 9.60 -8.71
C PRO A 265 -21.08 8.52 -7.70
N GLN A 266 -21.97 7.61 -8.09
CA GLN A 266 -22.42 6.53 -7.21
C GLN A 266 -21.30 5.51 -6.92
N SER A 267 -20.33 5.32 -7.83
CA SER A 267 -19.23 4.38 -7.64
C SER A 267 -18.39 4.68 -6.40
N GLN A 268 -18.35 5.92 -5.95
CA GLN A 268 -17.60 6.33 -4.76
C GLN A 268 -18.44 6.40 -3.47
N SER A 269 -19.75 6.27 -3.59
CA SER A 269 -20.68 6.29 -2.44
C SER A 269 -20.77 4.95 -1.73
N HIS A 270 -20.16 3.90 -2.28
CA HIS A 270 -20.22 2.56 -1.71
C HIS A 270 -19.41 2.45 -0.42
N LYS A 271 -20.02 1.89 0.60
CA LYS A 271 -19.34 1.49 1.84
C LYS A 271 -18.68 0.12 1.61
N HIS A 272 -17.37 0.06 1.76
CA HIS A 272 -16.59 -1.15 1.50
C HIS A 272 -16.38 -2.02 2.75
N THR A 273 -16.75 -1.54 3.92
CA THR A 273 -16.59 -2.29 5.17
C THR A 273 -17.90 -2.93 5.58
N VAL A 274 -17.91 -4.24 5.62
CA VAL A 274 -19.04 -5.02 6.14
C VAL A 274 -18.64 -5.65 7.46
N SER A 275 -19.17 -5.15 8.57
CA SER A 275 -19.10 -5.88 9.84
C SER A 275 -20.07 -7.06 9.75
N LYS A 276 -19.57 -8.24 9.40
CA LYS A 276 -20.37 -9.47 9.33
C LYS A 276 -20.73 -10.04 10.69
N LEU A 277 -20.20 -9.48 11.79
CA LEU A 277 -20.39 -9.99 13.14
C LEU A 277 -21.86 -10.01 13.61
N PHE A 278 -22.71 -9.18 13.03
CA PHE A 278 -24.13 -9.08 13.37
C PHE A 278 -25.01 -9.03 12.11
N SER A 279 -24.54 -9.57 11.00
CA SER A 279 -25.40 -9.73 9.82
C SER A 279 -26.46 -10.78 10.12
N SER A 280 -27.57 -10.39 10.75
CA SER A 280 -28.84 -11.04 10.41
C SER A 280 -29.03 -10.85 8.90
N ASP A 281 -29.51 -11.88 8.20
CA ASP A 281 -29.79 -11.87 6.78
C ASP A 281 -30.40 -10.52 6.37
N TYR A 282 -29.54 -9.66 5.84
CA TYR A 282 -29.93 -8.39 5.31
C TYR A 282 -30.58 -8.68 3.97
N ILE A 283 -31.88 -8.67 3.91
CA ILE A 283 -32.58 -8.56 2.65
C ILE A 283 -32.32 -7.15 2.18
N GLU A 284 -31.29 -6.98 1.36
CA GLU A 284 -31.14 -5.81 0.55
C GLU A 284 -32.41 -5.72 -0.29
N TYR A 285 -33.28 -4.77 0.02
CA TYR A 285 -34.39 -4.47 -0.85
C TYR A 285 -33.74 -3.90 -2.11
N LEU A 286 -33.56 -4.78 -3.08
CA LEU A 286 -33.31 -4.38 -4.46
C LEU A 286 -34.57 -3.68 -4.91
N TRP A 287 -34.54 -2.37 -4.91
CA TRP A 287 -35.57 -1.58 -5.55
C TRP A 287 -35.64 -2.03 -7.00
N PRO A 288 -36.84 -2.32 -7.53
CA PRO A 288 -36.95 -2.66 -8.93
C PRO A 288 -36.35 -1.50 -9.73
N ASP A 289 -35.30 -1.77 -10.46
CA ASP A 289 -34.74 -0.81 -11.40
C ASP A 289 -35.70 -0.67 -12.59
N TYR A 290 -36.63 0.27 -12.47
CA TYR A 290 -37.56 0.60 -13.52
C TYR A 290 -36.85 1.25 -14.73
N THR A 291 -35.57 1.58 -14.60
CA THR A 291 -34.77 2.18 -15.67
C THR A 291 -33.98 1.15 -16.46
N ASN A 292 -34.16 -0.13 -16.17
CA ASN A 292 -33.49 -1.24 -16.85
C ASN A 292 -33.96 -1.37 -18.33
N LEU A 293 -33.85 -0.29 -19.02
CA LEU A 293 -33.61 -0.32 -20.46
C LEU A 293 -32.18 -0.77 -20.58
N ASP A 294 -32.00 -1.98 -21.07
CA ASP A 294 -30.74 -2.62 -21.34
C ASP A 294 -29.79 -1.57 -21.97
N THR A 295 -29.00 -0.92 -21.12
CA THR A 295 -27.88 -0.09 -21.56
C THR A 295 -26.83 -1.06 -22.02
N SER A 296 -27.11 -1.67 -23.17
CA SER A 296 -26.35 -2.73 -23.76
C SER A 296 -24.87 -2.47 -23.59
N SER A 297 -24.19 -3.47 -23.16
CA SER A 297 -22.76 -3.68 -23.10
C SER A 297 -22.03 -3.18 -24.37
N ALA A 298 -21.96 -1.87 -24.55
CA ALA A 298 -20.99 -1.31 -25.47
C ALA A 298 -19.62 -1.79 -24.99
N PRO A 299 -18.74 -2.29 -25.86
CA PRO A 299 -17.42 -2.78 -25.49
C PRO A 299 -16.46 -1.62 -25.10
N LEU A 300 -17.02 -0.56 -24.56
CA LEU A 300 -16.34 0.68 -24.17
C LEU A 300 -16.50 0.90 -22.67
N PRO A 301 -15.52 1.48 -22.00
CA PRO A 301 -15.63 1.87 -20.60
C PRO A 301 -16.84 2.80 -20.38
N GLU A 302 -17.51 2.69 -19.22
CA GLU A 302 -18.71 3.45 -18.85
C GLU A 302 -18.52 4.97 -19.05
N ASN A 303 -17.36 5.50 -18.71
CA ASN A 303 -17.02 6.92 -18.87
C ASN A 303 -16.98 7.41 -20.33
N ARG A 304 -17.04 6.51 -21.32
CA ARG A 304 -17.11 6.84 -22.74
C ARG A 304 -18.50 6.73 -23.33
N THR A 305 -19.40 6.10 -22.62
CA THR A 305 -20.78 5.83 -23.07
C THR A 305 -21.82 6.61 -22.26
N ARG A 306 -21.40 7.23 -21.16
CA ARG A 306 -22.26 7.95 -20.23
C ARG A 306 -22.25 9.45 -20.54
N ASP A 307 -23.39 9.98 -21.00
CA ASP A 307 -23.63 11.43 -21.12
C ASP A 307 -24.32 11.90 -19.85
N ASN A 308 -23.58 12.61 -19.00
CA ASN A 308 -24.03 12.98 -17.67
C ASN A 308 -23.75 14.44 -17.30
N PHE A 309 -24.43 14.90 -16.27
CA PHE A 309 -24.05 16.02 -15.44
C PHE A 309 -24.22 15.59 -13.98
N SER A 310 -23.14 15.52 -13.25
CA SER A 310 -23.13 14.96 -11.90
C SER A 310 -22.52 15.92 -10.90
N VAL A 311 -23.14 15.96 -9.72
CA VAL A 311 -22.64 16.68 -8.54
C VAL A 311 -22.57 15.70 -7.39
N LEU A 312 -21.47 15.70 -6.65
CA LEU A 312 -21.30 14.96 -5.39
C LEU A 312 -20.78 15.91 -4.32
N ALA A 313 -21.40 15.90 -3.16
CA ALA A 313 -20.92 16.58 -1.96
C ALA A 313 -20.90 15.60 -0.78
N ASN A 314 -19.77 15.49 -0.12
CA ASN A 314 -19.60 14.62 1.04
C ASN A 314 -19.01 15.41 2.21
N SER A 315 -19.56 15.18 3.40
CA SER A 315 -19.07 15.72 4.66
C SER A 315 -18.95 14.59 5.67
N SER A 316 -17.74 14.34 6.17
CA SER A 316 -17.46 13.32 7.17
C SER A 316 -16.78 13.94 8.37
N ASN A 317 -17.37 13.73 9.54
CA ASN A 317 -16.89 14.27 10.80
C ASN A 317 -16.80 13.19 11.85
N SER A 318 -15.71 13.15 12.60
CA SER A 318 -15.51 12.23 13.71
C SER A 318 -14.92 12.94 14.92
N TRP A 319 -15.53 12.75 16.07
CA TRP A 319 -15.06 13.27 17.36
C TRP A 319 -14.68 12.10 18.25
N HIS A 320 -13.39 12.06 18.63
CA HIS A 320 -12.87 11.12 19.60
C HIS A 320 -12.96 11.70 21.00
N LEU A 321 -13.82 11.14 21.80
CA LEU A 321 -13.99 11.48 23.21
C LEU A 321 -13.13 10.52 24.05
N ASP A 322 -12.92 10.88 25.30
CA ASP A 322 -12.10 10.06 26.20
C ASP A 322 -12.71 8.64 26.42
N LYS A 323 -11.85 7.66 26.68
CA LYS A 323 -12.23 6.28 27.05
C LYS A 323 -12.92 5.46 25.94
N GLY A 324 -12.46 5.58 24.69
CA GLY A 324 -12.96 4.76 23.58
C GLY A 324 -14.38 5.12 23.14
N LYS A 325 -14.79 6.37 23.36
CA LYS A 325 -16.05 6.90 22.87
C LYS A 325 -15.84 7.72 21.63
N ASP A 326 -16.60 7.40 20.61
CA ASP A 326 -16.58 8.09 19.32
C ASP A 326 -17.98 8.56 18.95
N VAL A 327 -18.05 9.75 18.37
CA VAL A 327 -19.26 10.26 17.72
C VAL A 327 -18.87 10.58 16.28
N ARG A 328 -19.63 10.05 15.33
CA ARG A 328 -19.39 10.25 13.90
C ARG A 328 -20.64 10.74 13.22
N PHE A 329 -20.45 11.58 12.23
CA PHE A 329 -21.51 12.08 11.38
C PHE A 329 -21.01 12.13 9.95
N ASN A 330 -21.71 11.45 9.07
CA ASN A 330 -21.44 11.43 7.63
C ASN A 330 -22.69 11.90 6.88
N LEU A 331 -22.51 12.80 5.94
CA LEU A 331 -23.55 13.27 5.04
C LEU A 331 -23.02 13.21 3.62
N ASN A 332 -23.78 12.59 2.74
CA ASN A 332 -23.48 12.47 1.34
C ASN A 332 -24.70 12.92 0.52
N TYR A 333 -24.53 13.92 -0.31
CA TYR A 333 -25.52 14.36 -1.28
C TYR A 333 -24.97 14.14 -2.68
N GLY A 334 -25.80 13.59 -3.55
CA GLY A 334 -25.49 13.45 -4.95
C GLY A 334 -26.67 13.87 -5.84
N SER A 335 -26.32 14.34 -7.01
CA SER A 335 -27.25 14.64 -8.08
C SER A 335 -26.63 14.17 -9.40
N ASP A 336 -27.41 13.47 -10.19
CA ASP A 336 -26.99 12.94 -11.48
C ASP A 336 -28.07 13.13 -12.53
N ARG A 337 -27.72 13.80 -13.61
CA ARG A 337 -28.47 13.81 -14.84
C ARG A 337 -27.82 12.86 -15.82
N LEU A 338 -28.57 11.94 -16.36
CA LEU A 338 -28.13 10.97 -17.33
C LEU A 338 -29.01 11.07 -18.59
N ASP A 339 -28.36 11.27 -19.73
CA ASP A 339 -28.94 11.15 -21.03
C ASP A 339 -28.33 9.93 -21.75
N ASN A 340 -29.14 8.95 -22.11
CA ASN A 340 -28.68 7.72 -22.76
C ASN A 340 -29.49 7.48 -24.05
N LEU A 341 -28.79 7.17 -25.12
CA LEU A 341 -29.37 6.80 -26.41
C LEU A 341 -28.73 5.49 -26.87
N SER A 342 -29.53 4.47 -27.04
CA SER A 342 -29.13 3.18 -27.60
C SER A 342 -30.01 2.78 -28.77
N GLY A 343 -29.52 1.91 -29.62
CA GLY A 343 -30.29 1.42 -30.76
C GLY A 343 -29.85 0.02 -31.16
N TYR A 344 -30.82 -0.75 -31.63
CA TYR A 344 -30.62 -2.09 -32.17
C TYR A 344 -31.10 -2.10 -33.61
N GLU A 345 -30.31 -2.70 -34.44
CA GLU A 345 -30.62 -2.93 -35.84
C GLU A 345 -30.47 -4.41 -36.13
N THR A 346 -31.57 -5.02 -36.60
CA THR A 346 -31.60 -6.43 -36.95
C THR A 346 -31.91 -6.58 -38.42
N ASP A 347 -30.93 -7.05 -39.18
CA ASP A 347 -31.13 -7.45 -40.59
C ASP A 347 -31.35 -8.96 -40.64
N TYR A 348 -32.48 -9.32 -41.21
CA TYR A 348 -32.80 -10.72 -41.47
C TYR A 348 -32.23 -11.14 -42.84
N LEU A 349 -31.68 -12.35 -42.92
CA LEU A 349 -31.14 -12.89 -44.18
C LEU A 349 -32.23 -13.20 -45.21
N ASP A 350 -33.50 -13.09 -44.85
CA ASP A 350 -34.66 -13.29 -45.73
C ASP A 350 -35.13 -11.94 -46.24
N GLU A 351 -35.13 -11.74 -47.58
CA GLU A 351 -35.56 -10.53 -48.26
C GLU A 351 -37.04 -10.14 -47.99
N TYR A 352 -37.86 -11.09 -47.51
CA TYR A 352 -39.29 -10.86 -47.21
C TYR A 352 -39.51 -10.34 -45.79
N ILE A 353 -38.48 -10.38 -44.91
CA ILE A 353 -38.59 -9.88 -43.54
C ILE A 353 -37.97 -8.46 -43.51
N PRO A 354 -38.81 -7.44 -43.18
CA PRO A 354 -38.27 -6.09 -43.10
C PRO A 354 -37.22 -5.93 -41.99
N ARG A 355 -36.25 -5.10 -42.29
CA ARG A 355 -35.23 -4.67 -41.30
C ARG A 355 -35.92 -4.09 -40.08
N PHE A 356 -35.52 -4.54 -38.89
CA PHE A 356 -36.06 -4.04 -37.65
C PHE A 356 -35.06 -3.05 -37.05
N ILE A 357 -35.53 -1.84 -36.75
CA ILE A 357 -34.73 -0.81 -36.09
C ILE A 357 -35.47 -0.41 -34.80
N GLU A 358 -34.80 -0.46 -33.70
CA GLU A 358 -35.29 0.02 -32.41
C GLU A 358 -34.31 1.07 -31.85
N THR A 359 -34.86 2.19 -31.39
CA THR A 359 -34.09 3.27 -30.78
C THR A 359 -34.65 3.52 -29.38
N ASN A 360 -33.79 3.42 -28.36
CA ASN A 360 -34.15 3.64 -26.98
C ASN A 360 -33.51 4.94 -26.48
N SER A 361 -34.29 5.86 -25.98
CA SER A 361 -33.86 7.11 -25.37
C SER A 361 -34.26 7.13 -23.89
N LEU A 362 -33.31 7.31 -23.01
CA LEU A 362 -33.53 7.45 -21.57
C LEU A 362 -33.00 8.80 -21.11
N LYS A 363 -33.82 9.55 -20.36
CA LYS A 363 -33.41 10.73 -19.61
C LYS A 363 -33.75 10.51 -18.14
N SER A 364 -32.77 10.60 -17.27
CA SER A 364 -32.92 10.41 -15.83
C SER A 364 -32.35 11.60 -15.07
N TYR A 365 -33.06 12.03 -14.05
CA TYR A 365 -32.60 13.00 -13.05
C TYR A 365 -32.72 12.36 -11.68
N SER A 366 -31.61 12.07 -11.08
CA SER A 366 -31.53 11.43 -9.76
C SER A 366 -30.92 12.38 -8.74
N HIS A 367 -31.50 12.38 -7.55
CA HIS A 367 -30.93 13.04 -6.39
C HIS A 367 -30.95 12.07 -5.22
N TRP A 368 -29.89 12.04 -4.44
CA TRP A 368 -29.86 11.23 -3.21
C TRP A 368 -29.21 11.98 -2.06
N LEU A 369 -29.67 11.68 -0.88
CA LEU A 369 -29.16 12.19 0.37
C LEU A 369 -28.98 11.00 1.33
N ASN A 370 -27.74 10.69 1.70
CA ASN A 370 -27.43 9.66 2.66
C ASN A 370 -26.83 10.31 3.90
N GLY A 371 -27.45 10.14 5.04
CA GLY A 371 -27.01 10.59 6.35
C GLY A 371 -26.70 9.43 7.27
N GLN A 372 -25.64 9.52 8.03
CA GLN A 372 -25.32 8.55 9.08
C GLN A 372 -24.82 9.27 10.33
N GLY A 373 -25.46 9.00 11.45
CA GLY A 373 -24.98 9.36 12.79
C GLY A 373 -24.58 8.12 13.55
N THR A 374 -23.41 8.09 14.14
CA THR A 374 -22.92 6.96 14.94
C THR A 374 -22.45 7.45 16.30
N VAL A 375 -22.92 6.79 17.35
CA VAL A 375 -22.34 6.89 18.71
C VAL A 375 -21.74 5.52 19.03
N ALA A 376 -20.46 5.49 19.35
CA ALA A 376 -19.75 4.24 19.63
C ALA A 376 -19.00 4.30 20.96
N LEU A 377 -18.97 3.17 21.65
CA LEU A 377 -18.12 2.88 22.79
C LEU A 377 -17.40 1.56 22.51
N ASN A 378 -16.08 1.58 22.46
CA ASN A 378 -15.26 0.40 22.20
C ASN A 378 -14.19 0.25 23.28
N THR A 379 -14.44 -0.61 24.25
CA THR A 379 -13.55 -0.89 25.38
C THR A 379 -13.40 -2.40 25.57
N PRO A 380 -12.37 -2.88 26.29
CA PRO A 380 -12.21 -4.31 26.55
C PRO A 380 -13.40 -4.94 27.32
N ALA A 381 -14.16 -4.14 28.08
CA ALA A 381 -15.29 -4.61 28.86
C ALA A 381 -16.62 -4.57 28.08
N MET A 382 -16.75 -3.61 27.18
CA MET A 382 -18.02 -3.38 26.48
C MET A 382 -17.78 -2.70 25.13
N TYR A 383 -18.45 -3.21 24.13
CA TYR A 383 -18.69 -2.56 22.85
C TYR A 383 -20.16 -2.16 22.77
N LEU A 384 -20.42 -0.94 22.35
CA LEU A 384 -21.77 -0.44 22.04
C LEU A 384 -21.65 0.47 20.82
N THR A 385 -22.52 0.28 19.85
CA THR A 385 -22.69 1.20 18.75
C THR A 385 -24.17 1.42 18.49
N ASP A 386 -24.53 2.66 18.26
CA ASP A 386 -25.87 3.08 17.84
C ASP A 386 -25.73 3.89 16.55
N ASN A 387 -26.25 3.36 15.46
CA ASN A 387 -26.19 3.94 14.15
C ASN A 387 -27.57 4.38 13.71
N LEU A 388 -27.66 5.62 13.30
CA LEU A 388 -28.84 6.19 12.66
C LEU A 388 -28.51 6.41 11.18
N TYR A 389 -29.31 5.86 10.29
CA TYR A 389 -29.20 6.03 8.85
C TYR A 389 -30.44 6.72 8.31
N ILE A 390 -30.22 7.68 7.43
CA ILE A 390 -31.24 8.33 6.64
C ILE A 390 -30.80 8.22 5.18
N ASP A 391 -31.64 7.58 4.38
CA ASP A 391 -31.44 7.47 2.94
C ASP A 391 -32.68 8.02 2.25
N ALA A 392 -32.49 9.03 1.43
CA ALA A 392 -33.55 9.62 0.64
C ALA A 392 -33.10 9.67 -0.82
N HIS A 393 -33.95 9.22 -1.71
CA HIS A 393 -33.69 9.19 -3.14
C HIS A 393 -34.90 9.72 -3.89
N TRP A 394 -34.66 10.57 -4.87
CA TRP A 394 -35.68 11.10 -5.78
C TRP A 394 -35.21 10.90 -7.21
N GLN A 395 -36.01 10.25 -8.00
CA GLN A 395 -35.69 10.01 -9.40
C GLN A 395 -36.87 10.39 -10.30
N ASP A 396 -36.58 11.28 -11.22
CA ASP A 396 -37.44 11.57 -12.37
C ASP A 396 -36.85 10.89 -13.60
N PHE A 397 -37.59 10.09 -14.30
CA PHE A 397 -37.13 9.57 -15.57
C PHE A 397 -38.20 9.64 -16.68
N SER A 398 -37.73 9.77 -17.89
CA SER A 398 -38.52 9.59 -19.09
C SER A 398 -37.79 8.68 -20.06
N SER A 399 -38.48 7.65 -20.54
CA SER A 399 -37.92 6.79 -21.58
C SER A 399 -38.86 6.78 -22.80
N ALA A 400 -38.24 6.64 -23.96
CA ALA A 400 -38.96 6.50 -25.20
C ALA A 400 -38.29 5.41 -26.05
N VAL A 401 -39.11 4.49 -26.54
CA VAL A 401 -38.72 3.47 -27.51
C VAL A 401 -39.31 3.85 -28.84
N GLY A 402 -38.45 4.08 -29.82
CA GLY A 402 -38.86 4.39 -31.21
C GLY A 402 -38.56 3.21 -32.12
N GLY A 403 -39.40 3.01 -33.11
CA GLY A 403 -39.29 1.91 -34.07
C GLY A 403 -40.63 1.72 -34.80
N THR A 404 -41.01 0.47 -35.05
CA THR A 404 -42.31 0.12 -35.63
C THR A 404 -43.48 0.53 -34.73
N LEU A 405 -43.25 0.55 -33.42
CA LEU A 405 -44.16 1.09 -32.41
C LEU A 405 -43.37 2.11 -31.57
N SER A 406 -44.01 3.22 -31.24
CA SER A 406 -43.44 4.21 -30.34
C SER A 406 -44.13 4.14 -28.99
N LEU A 407 -43.32 3.92 -27.96
CA LEU A 407 -43.75 3.90 -26.57
C LEU A 407 -42.98 4.96 -25.80
N SER A 408 -43.67 5.68 -24.91
CA SER A 408 -43.02 6.59 -23.97
C SER A 408 -43.59 6.39 -22.57
N GLN A 409 -42.72 6.45 -21.57
CA GLN A 409 -43.12 6.40 -20.17
C GLN A 409 -42.39 7.50 -19.39
N LYS A 410 -43.06 7.97 -18.34
CA LYS A 410 -42.49 8.89 -17.36
C LYS A 410 -42.82 8.38 -15.97
N ALA A 411 -41.87 8.44 -15.07
CA ALA A 411 -42.13 8.13 -13.69
C ALA A 411 -41.34 9.07 -12.77
N TYR A 412 -41.91 9.31 -11.60
CA TYR A 412 -41.27 9.96 -10.48
C TYR A 412 -41.28 8.99 -9.31
N ILE A 413 -40.09 8.68 -8.78
CA ILE A 413 -39.90 7.68 -7.75
C ILE A 413 -39.23 8.35 -6.56
N PRO A 414 -39.98 8.77 -5.53
CA PRO A 414 -39.44 9.20 -4.26
C PRO A 414 -39.25 7.99 -3.36
N GLU A 415 -38.14 7.92 -2.68
CA GLU A 415 -37.81 6.87 -1.71
C GLU A 415 -37.25 7.49 -0.45
N PHE A 416 -37.68 7.03 0.69
CA PHE A 416 -37.14 7.44 1.98
C PHE A 416 -37.00 6.22 2.89
N ASN A 417 -35.81 6.07 3.46
CA ASN A 417 -35.50 5.03 4.41
C ASN A 417 -34.84 5.63 5.66
N PHE A 418 -35.37 5.27 6.80
CA PHE A 418 -34.79 5.57 8.10
C PHE A 418 -34.47 4.26 8.83
N THR A 419 -33.24 4.08 9.27
CA THR A 419 -32.82 2.88 10.00
C THR A 419 -32.09 3.28 11.27
N ASN A 420 -32.47 2.66 12.39
CA ASN A 420 -31.70 2.67 13.61
C ASN A 420 -31.16 1.26 13.88
N ASP A 421 -29.87 1.14 14.10
CA ASP A 421 -29.16 -0.12 14.35
C ASP A 421 -28.33 0.02 15.62
N LEU A 422 -28.83 -0.60 16.71
CA LEU A 422 -28.17 -0.66 18.01
C LEU A 422 -27.53 -2.02 18.19
N GLN A 423 -26.25 -2.05 18.55
CA GLN A 423 -25.49 -3.26 18.83
C GLN A 423 -24.72 -3.09 20.13
N MET A 424 -24.75 -4.09 20.99
CA MET A 424 -24.02 -4.13 22.25
C MET A 424 -23.40 -5.50 22.47
N VAL A 425 -22.14 -5.53 22.86
CA VAL A 425 -21.45 -6.71 23.38
C VAL A 425 -20.82 -6.35 24.71
N LYS A 426 -21.14 -7.12 25.77
CA LYS A 426 -20.58 -6.89 27.09
C LYS A 426 -19.99 -8.18 27.66
N ARG A 427 -18.79 -8.07 28.22
CA ARG A 427 -18.19 -9.17 29.00
C ARG A 427 -18.75 -9.17 30.41
N VAL A 428 -19.31 -10.32 30.86
CA VAL A 428 -19.86 -10.49 32.21
C VAL A 428 -19.32 -11.81 32.76
N SER A 429 -18.42 -11.74 33.74
CA SER A 429 -17.90 -12.93 34.45
C SER A 429 -17.43 -14.07 33.50
N GLY A 430 -16.71 -13.75 32.45
CA GLY A 430 -16.21 -14.74 31.49
C GLY A 430 -17.18 -15.12 30.36
N ASN A 431 -18.43 -14.65 30.40
CA ASN A 431 -19.41 -14.81 29.34
C ASN A 431 -19.56 -13.54 28.53
N LEU A 432 -20.13 -13.68 27.32
CA LEU A 432 -20.50 -12.57 26.46
C LEU A 432 -22.04 -12.41 26.48
N LEU A 433 -22.47 -11.19 26.72
CA LEU A 433 -23.86 -10.79 26.51
C LEU A 433 -23.87 -9.92 25.24
N SER A 434 -24.58 -10.35 24.21
CA SER A 434 -24.81 -9.56 22.99
C SER A 434 -26.29 -9.20 22.86
N VAL A 435 -26.54 -7.95 22.47
CA VAL A 435 -27.88 -7.44 22.20
C VAL A 435 -27.81 -6.67 20.90
N SER A 436 -28.75 -6.93 20.01
CA SER A 436 -28.92 -6.17 18.79
C SER A 436 -30.36 -5.78 18.57
N SER A 437 -30.60 -4.58 18.07
CA SER A 437 -31.93 -4.09 17.72
C SER A 437 -31.84 -3.30 16.43
N ARG A 438 -32.67 -3.64 15.47
CA ARG A 438 -32.77 -2.93 14.19
C ARG A 438 -34.20 -2.51 13.94
N ASN A 439 -34.39 -1.22 13.79
CA ASN A 439 -35.68 -0.63 13.46
C ASN A 439 -35.56 0.05 12.11
N ARG A 440 -36.52 -0.16 11.24
CA ARG A 440 -36.48 0.37 9.87
C ARG A 440 -37.85 0.90 9.48
N TYR A 441 -37.86 2.05 8.86
CA TYR A 441 -39.03 2.70 8.32
C TYR A 441 -38.78 3.02 6.82
N TYR A 442 -39.75 2.71 5.99
CA TYR A 442 -39.72 2.95 4.52
C TYR A 442 -40.94 3.74 4.11
N TYR A 443 -40.71 4.61 3.11
CA TYR A 443 -41.78 5.33 2.42
C TYR A 443 -41.47 5.36 0.93
#